data_4bbe1f5003f65c8efce8d11cb2d0ef9a
#
_entry.id   4bbe1f5003f65c8efce8d11cb2d0ef9a
#
_cell.length_a   1.000
_cell.length_b   1.000
_cell.length_c   1.000
_cell.angle_alpha   90.00
_cell.angle_beta   90.00
_cell.angle_gamma   90.00
#
_symmetry.space_group_name_H-M   'P 1'
#
loop_
_entity.id
_entity.type
_entity.pdbx_description
1 polymer ?
#
loop_
_entity_poly.entity_id
_entity_poly.type
_entity_poly.pdbx_seq_one_letter_code
_entity_poly.pdbx_strand_id
1 'polypeptide(L)'
;MAEMISVSKNFTAAGTEVIFSGSIEEQTDFQAQVGEIRGSLTVNCSGITRINSVGVKAWIVYFQGMHSSGTKVTFTECSPAIVNQLNMISNFTGGGDVHSILLPYACSLCGKEFMSPIEIKTLLKTDKQITVLKCEKTGCQATFDDEPDYLYFLN
;
A
#
# COMPACT_ATOMS: atom_id res chain seq x y z
N MET A 1 -14.64 -14.57 10.94
CA MET A 1 -14.24 -13.41 11.76
C MET A 1 -13.22 -12.58 10.99
N ALA A 2 -13.47 -11.28 10.84
CA ALA A 2 -12.51 -10.42 10.15
C ALA A 2 -11.22 -10.31 10.95
N GLU A 3 -10.07 -10.30 10.26
CA GLU A 3 -8.79 -10.07 10.91
C GLU A 3 -8.71 -8.63 11.40
N MET A 4 -8.44 -8.47 12.68
CA MET A 4 -8.19 -7.13 13.23
C MET A 4 -6.85 -6.62 12.74
N ILE A 5 -6.74 -5.30 12.55
CA ILE A 5 -5.49 -4.68 12.16
C ILE A 5 -4.43 -4.90 13.24
N SER A 6 -3.24 -5.26 12.82
CA SER A 6 -2.07 -5.28 13.69
C SER A 6 -1.03 -4.29 13.17
N VAL A 7 -0.25 -3.73 14.08
CA VAL A 7 0.73 -2.70 13.73
C VAL A 7 2.07 -3.06 14.37
N SER A 8 3.09 -3.08 13.52
CA SER A 8 4.49 -3.17 13.96
C SER A 8 5.14 -1.80 13.73
N LYS A 9 5.91 -1.32 14.70
CA LYS A 9 6.51 0.01 14.63
C LYS A 9 8.01 -0.07 14.91
N ASN A 10 8.80 0.60 14.07
CA ASN A 10 10.24 0.68 14.20
C ASN A 10 10.69 2.14 14.12
N PHE A 11 11.58 2.55 14.99
CA PHE A 11 12.25 3.85 14.90
C PHE A 11 13.57 3.66 14.16
N THR A 12 13.79 4.49 13.13
CA THR A 12 15.02 4.46 12.33
C THR A 12 15.68 5.84 12.35
N ALA A 13 16.89 5.93 11.80
CA ALA A 13 17.58 7.22 11.67
C ALA A 13 16.78 8.21 10.78
N ALA A 14 16.01 7.69 9.82
CA ALA A 14 15.20 8.51 8.90
C ALA A 14 13.85 8.90 9.50
N GLY A 15 13.39 8.25 10.57
CA GLY A 15 12.10 8.54 11.18
C GLY A 15 11.43 7.29 11.75
N THR A 16 10.12 7.22 11.61
CA THR A 16 9.33 6.10 12.13
C THR A 16 8.75 5.31 10.97
N GLU A 17 8.83 3.98 11.04
CA GLU A 17 8.16 3.09 10.10
C GLU A 17 7.08 2.33 10.84
N VAL A 18 5.86 2.29 10.28
CA VAL A 18 4.79 1.43 10.77
C VAL A 18 4.40 0.45 9.67
N ILE A 19 4.13 -0.78 10.06
CA ILE A 19 3.72 -1.85 9.14
C ILE A 19 2.34 -2.30 9.58
N PHE A 20 1.34 -2.08 8.73
CA PHE A 20 -0.03 -2.51 8.97
C PHE A 20 -0.28 -3.88 8.38
N SER A 21 -1.06 -4.70 9.10
CA SER A 21 -1.45 -6.02 8.64
C SER A 21 -2.88 -6.30 9.08
N GLY A 22 -3.69 -6.84 8.17
CA GLY A 22 -5.08 -7.20 8.45
C GLY A 22 -6.10 -6.25 7.84
N SER A 23 -7.28 -6.20 8.44
CA SER A 23 -8.43 -5.41 7.97
C SER A 23 -8.55 -4.08 8.71
N ILE A 24 -8.83 -3.03 7.95
CA ILE A 24 -9.15 -1.71 8.52
C ILE A 24 -10.66 -1.53 8.47
N GLU A 25 -11.28 -1.44 9.64
CA GLU A 25 -12.73 -1.36 9.80
C GLU A 25 -13.09 -0.23 10.78
N GLU A 26 -14.38 -0.12 11.14
CA GLU A 26 -14.88 0.97 11.99
C GLU A 26 -14.23 1.00 13.37
N GLN A 27 -13.78 -0.13 13.91
CA GLN A 27 -13.12 -0.19 15.21
C GLN A 27 -11.63 0.14 15.17
N THR A 28 -11.07 0.40 14.00
CA THR A 28 -9.65 0.73 13.88
C THR A 28 -9.39 2.14 14.42
N ASP A 29 -8.54 2.24 15.44
CA ASP A 29 -8.11 3.50 16.02
C ASP A 29 -6.66 3.75 15.63
N PHE A 30 -6.44 4.55 14.58
CA PHE A 30 -5.10 4.80 14.06
C PHE A 30 -4.21 5.50 15.07
N GLN A 31 -4.77 6.43 15.85
CA GLN A 31 -3.99 7.16 16.84
C GLN A 31 -3.46 6.22 17.94
N ALA A 32 -4.28 5.30 18.41
CA ALA A 32 -3.88 4.32 19.40
C ALA A 32 -2.91 3.29 18.79
N GLN A 33 -3.18 2.84 17.56
CA GLN A 33 -2.38 1.80 16.91
C GLN A 33 -0.98 2.30 16.51
N VAL A 34 -0.89 3.50 15.95
CA VAL A 34 0.39 4.08 15.53
C VAL A 34 1.14 4.68 16.72
N GLY A 35 0.41 5.36 17.61
CA GLY A 35 1.00 5.98 18.78
C GLY A 35 1.97 7.11 18.44
N GLU A 36 2.99 7.27 19.26
CA GLU A 36 4.00 8.32 19.10
C GLU A 36 4.89 8.02 17.87
N ILE A 37 5.18 9.06 17.09
CA ILE A 37 6.10 8.96 15.95
C ILE A 37 7.24 9.97 16.14
N ARG A 38 8.38 9.67 15.51
CA ARG A 38 9.56 10.54 15.50
C ARG A 38 9.97 10.81 14.05
N GLY A 39 10.12 12.10 13.71
CA GLY A 39 10.50 12.50 12.37
C GLY A 39 9.43 12.21 11.33
N SER A 40 9.84 11.83 10.13
CA SER A 40 8.90 11.43 9.07
C SER A 40 8.29 10.06 9.36
N LEU A 41 7.11 9.82 8.76
CA LEU A 41 6.40 8.56 8.93
C LEU A 41 6.38 7.79 7.61
N THR A 42 6.85 6.55 7.63
CA THR A 42 6.74 5.62 6.51
C THR A 42 5.72 4.55 6.89
N VAL A 43 4.72 4.37 6.04
CA VAL A 43 3.62 3.43 6.28
C VAL A 43 3.71 2.30 5.25
N ASN A 44 4.07 1.10 5.72
CA ASN A 44 4.10 -0.08 4.88
C ASN A 44 2.70 -0.71 4.87
N CYS A 45 2.10 -0.79 3.70
CA CYS A 45 0.73 -1.24 3.50
C CYS A 45 0.63 -2.64 2.90
N SER A 46 1.74 -3.40 2.89
CA SER A 46 1.77 -4.70 2.22
C SER A 46 0.82 -5.72 2.83
N GLY A 47 0.58 -5.63 4.13
CA GLY A 47 -0.27 -6.58 4.84
C GLY A 47 -1.74 -6.18 4.95
N ILE A 48 -2.14 -5.03 4.41
CA ILE A 48 -3.54 -4.59 4.48
C ILE A 48 -4.36 -5.40 3.47
N THR A 49 -5.29 -6.20 3.98
CA THR A 49 -6.10 -7.10 3.15
C THR A 49 -7.44 -6.49 2.76
N ARG A 50 -8.00 -5.62 3.60
CA ARG A 50 -9.31 -5.00 3.38
C ARG A 50 -9.38 -3.65 4.07
N ILE A 51 -10.20 -2.77 3.53
CA ILE A 51 -10.56 -1.51 4.17
C ILE A 51 -12.01 -1.19 3.80
N ASN A 52 -12.86 -0.98 4.79
CA ASN A 52 -14.26 -0.65 4.54
C ASN A 52 -14.46 0.88 4.51
N SER A 53 -15.66 1.34 4.15
CA SER A 53 -15.93 2.76 3.97
C SER A 53 -15.72 3.59 5.22
N VAL A 54 -16.01 3.07 6.40
CA VAL A 54 -15.75 3.76 7.66
C VAL A 54 -14.25 3.83 7.94
N GLY A 55 -13.53 2.73 7.65
CA GLY A 55 -12.07 2.68 7.76
C GLY A 55 -11.39 3.65 6.81
N VAL A 56 -11.90 3.80 5.59
CA VAL A 56 -11.40 4.79 4.61
C VAL A 56 -11.49 6.20 5.19
N LYS A 57 -12.63 6.54 5.75
CA LYS A 57 -12.87 7.86 6.34
C LYS A 57 -11.89 8.14 7.48
N ALA A 58 -11.73 7.18 8.39
CA ALA A 58 -10.79 7.30 9.50
C ALA A 58 -9.35 7.42 9.02
N TRP A 59 -8.97 6.68 8.01
CA TRP A 59 -7.66 6.72 7.37
C TRP A 59 -7.35 8.12 6.84
N ILE A 60 -8.26 8.67 6.03
CA ILE A 60 -8.06 10.00 5.42
C ILE A 60 -7.93 11.07 6.49
N VAL A 61 -8.80 11.06 7.49
CA VAL A 61 -8.78 12.04 8.59
C VAL A 61 -7.46 11.96 9.35
N TYR A 62 -7.00 10.75 9.65
CA TYR A 62 -5.76 10.55 10.41
C TYR A 62 -4.54 11.06 9.65
N PHE A 63 -4.38 10.66 8.39
CA PHE A 63 -3.20 11.04 7.60
C PHE A 63 -3.25 12.50 7.15
N GLN A 64 -4.45 13.04 6.91
CA GLN A 64 -4.60 14.46 6.65
C GLN A 64 -4.19 15.29 7.87
N GLY A 65 -4.53 14.84 9.06
CA GLY A 65 -4.08 15.48 10.31
C GLY A 65 -2.57 15.45 10.47
N MET A 66 -1.93 14.33 10.12
CA MET A 66 -0.47 14.20 10.11
C MET A 66 0.17 15.21 9.17
N HIS A 67 -0.35 15.28 7.94
CA HIS A 67 0.15 16.20 6.92
C HIS A 67 0.00 17.67 7.39
N SER A 68 -1.15 18.00 7.95
CA SER A 68 -1.43 19.35 8.45
C SER A 68 -0.53 19.75 9.60
N SER A 69 -0.06 18.79 10.39
CA SER A 69 0.88 19.05 11.49
C SER A 69 2.34 19.14 11.03
N GLY A 70 2.59 19.01 9.71
CA GLY A 70 3.92 19.11 9.14
C GLY A 70 4.68 17.79 9.07
N THR A 71 4.05 16.67 9.38
CA THR A 71 4.68 15.36 9.29
C THR A 71 4.68 14.88 7.84
N LYS A 72 5.86 14.54 7.32
CA LYS A 72 5.96 13.93 6.00
C LYS A 72 5.57 12.46 6.11
N VAL A 73 4.57 12.05 5.32
CA VAL A 73 4.08 10.66 5.30
C VAL A 73 4.34 10.06 3.93
N THR A 74 4.91 8.85 3.92
CA THR A 74 5.20 8.09 2.70
C THR A 74 4.59 6.71 2.83
N PHE A 75 3.83 6.28 1.83
CA PHE A 75 3.21 4.96 1.79
C PHE A 75 4.03 4.03 0.91
N THR A 76 4.35 2.84 1.42
CA THR A 76 5.16 1.87 0.70
C THR A 76 4.41 0.55 0.54
N GLU A 77 4.74 -0.18 -0.51
CA GLU A 77 4.21 -1.51 -0.81
C GLU A 77 2.70 -1.58 -0.66
N CYS A 78 2.00 -0.59 -1.25
CA CYS A 78 0.54 -0.52 -1.14
C CYS A 78 -0.11 -1.77 -1.73
N SER A 79 -0.87 -2.49 -0.92
CA SER A 79 -1.58 -3.70 -1.33
C SER A 79 -2.67 -3.37 -2.34
N PRO A 80 -3.21 -4.37 -3.07
CA PRO A 80 -4.33 -4.12 -3.98
C PRO A 80 -5.53 -3.44 -3.32
N ALA A 81 -5.82 -3.77 -2.06
CA ALA A 81 -6.89 -3.10 -1.32
C ALA A 81 -6.66 -1.60 -1.20
N ILE A 82 -5.41 -1.18 -0.99
CA ILE A 82 -5.05 0.24 -0.90
C ILE A 82 -4.99 0.88 -2.29
N VAL A 83 -4.42 0.18 -3.28
CA VAL A 83 -4.37 0.69 -4.67
C VAL A 83 -5.78 0.98 -5.19
N ASN A 84 -6.74 0.10 -4.90
CA ASN A 84 -8.13 0.33 -5.28
C ASN A 84 -8.69 1.63 -4.70
N GLN A 85 -8.33 1.97 -3.47
CA GLN A 85 -8.76 3.23 -2.86
C GLN A 85 -8.07 4.43 -3.51
N LEU A 86 -6.78 4.30 -3.83
CA LEU A 86 -6.04 5.35 -4.56
C LEU A 86 -6.69 5.65 -5.91
N ASN A 87 -7.22 4.62 -6.58
CA ASN A 87 -7.88 4.77 -7.87
C ASN A 87 -9.25 5.44 -7.75
N MET A 88 -9.95 5.25 -6.64
CA MET A 88 -11.31 5.76 -6.45
C MET A 88 -11.37 7.11 -5.73
N ILE A 89 -10.40 7.43 -4.89
CA ILE A 89 -10.47 8.59 -3.99
C ILE A 89 -9.21 9.43 -4.16
N SER A 90 -9.36 10.64 -4.69
CA SER A 90 -8.24 11.51 -5.04
C SER A 90 -7.41 11.98 -3.84
N ASN A 91 -8.00 12.08 -2.66
CA ASN A 91 -7.31 12.55 -1.46
C ASN A 91 -7.05 11.42 -0.45
N PHE A 92 -7.02 10.18 -0.91
CA PHE A 92 -6.90 9.03 -0.02
C PHE A 92 -5.61 9.06 0.82
N THR A 93 -4.52 9.62 0.30
CA THR A 93 -3.26 9.71 1.04
C THR A 93 -3.23 10.81 2.10
N GLY A 94 -4.25 11.68 2.14
CA GLY A 94 -4.29 12.79 3.08
C GLY A 94 -3.20 13.84 2.86
N GLY A 95 -2.51 13.81 1.71
CA GLY A 95 -1.38 14.68 1.40
C GLY A 95 -0.04 13.97 1.41
N GLY A 96 -0.01 12.69 1.79
CA GLY A 96 1.21 11.88 1.75
C GLY A 96 1.55 11.40 0.36
N ASP A 97 2.77 10.89 0.20
CA ASP A 97 3.27 10.39 -1.07
C ASP A 97 3.23 8.86 -1.12
N VAL A 98 2.91 8.31 -2.30
CA VAL A 98 3.01 6.88 -2.55
C VAL A 98 4.37 6.59 -3.16
N HIS A 99 5.19 5.81 -2.48
CA HIS A 99 6.54 5.45 -2.93
C HIS A 99 6.53 4.18 -3.77
N SER A 100 5.78 3.17 -3.34
CA SER A 100 5.76 1.86 -4.01
C SER A 100 4.41 1.18 -3.80
N ILE A 101 4.11 0.26 -4.71
CA ILE A 101 2.89 -0.54 -4.67
C ILE A 101 3.23 -2.01 -4.89
N LEU A 102 2.28 -2.88 -4.59
CA LEU A 102 2.39 -4.30 -4.92
C LEU A 102 1.62 -4.57 -6.22
N LEU A 103 2.29 -5.25 -7.14
CA LEU A 103 1.66 -5.71 -8.38
C LEU A 103 1.28 -7.18 -8.23
N PRO A 104 0.01 -7.55 -8.47
CA PRO A 104 -0.37 -8.95 -8.47
C PRO A 104 0.11 -9.63 -9.74
N TYR A 105 0.69 -10.82 -9.60
CA TYR A 105 1.19 -11.65 -10.69
C TYR A 105 0.59 -13.05 -10.60
N ALA A 106 0.36 -13.66 -11.75
CA ALA A 106 -0.06 -15.05 -11.84
C ALA A 106 0.72 -15.77 -12.93
N CYS A 107 1.07 -17.01 -12.66
CA CYS A 107 1.70 -17.89 -13.65
C CYS A 107 0.64 -18.79 -14.28
N SER A 108 0.46 -18.69 -15.60
CA SER A 108 -0.53 -19.50 -16.32
C SER A 108 -0.16 -20.97 -16.41
N LEU A 109 1.12 -21.30 -16.19
CA LEU A 109 1.60 -22.68 -16.30
C LEU A 109 1.47 -23.45 -14.99
N CYS A 110 1.86 -22.84 -13.87
CA CYS A 110 1.83 -23.53 -12.57
C CYS A 110 0.71 -23.03 -11.65
N GLY A 111 -0.01 -21.96 -12.04
CA GLY A 111 -1.10 -21.41 -11.26
C GLY A 111 -0.68 -20.61 -10.02
N LYS A 112 0.61 -20.41 -9.81
CA LYS A 112 1.09 -19.67 -8.64
C LYS A 112 0.74 -18.19 -8.77
N GLU A 113 0.21 -17.63 -7.70
CA GLU A 113 -0.07 -16.19 -7.59
C GLU A 113 0.86 -15.58 -6.55
N PHE A 114 1.36 -14.38 -6.81
CA PHE A 114 2.21 -13.68 -5.86
C PHE A 114 2.17 -12.17 -6.10
N MET A 115 2.63 -11.41 -5.12
CA MET A 115 2.76 -9.96 -5.21
C MET A 115 4.22 -9.59 -5.42
N SER A 116 4.47 -8.56 -6.23
CA SER A 116 5.81 -8.04 -6.45
C SER A 116 5.81 -6.53 -6.23
N PRO A 117 6.70 -6.02 -5.36
CA PRO A 117 6.77 -4.58 -5.14
C PRO A 117 7.44 -3.86 -6.31
N ILE A 118 6.96 -2.66 -6.60
CA ILE A 118 7.57 -1.79 -7.60
C ILE A 118 7.49 -0.34 -7.11
N GLU A 119 8.55 0.43 -7.30
CA GLU A 119 8.55 1.84 -6.98
C GLU A 119 7.77 2.63 -8.05
N ILE A 120 7.04 3.64 -7.61
CA ILE A 120 6.26 4.50 -8.53
C ILE A 120 7.18 5.16 -9.54
N LYS A 121 8.36 5.64 -9.11
CA LYS A 121 9.29 6.28 -10.04
C LYS A 121 9.75 5.34 -11.16
N THR A 122 9.87 4.04 -10.87
CA THR A 122 10.22 3.03 -11.88
C THR A 122 9.09 2.88 -12.90
N LEU A 123 7.84 2.80 -12.42
CA LEU A 123 6.68 2.74 -13.32
C LEU A 123 6.59 3.97 -14.23
N LEU A 124 6.86 5.15 -13.70
CA LEU A 124 6.81 6.38 -14.49
C LEU A 124 7.93 6.44 -15.52
N LYS A 125 9.13 5.92 -15.20
CA LYS A 125 10.25 5.85 -16.15
C LYS A 125 9.97 4.93 -17.32
N THR A 126 9.20 3.86 -17.10
CA THR A 126 8.87 2.88 -18.15
C THR A 126 7.52 3.14 -18.78
N ASP A 127 6.95 4.31 -18.57
CA ASP A 127 5.62 4.70 -19.06
C ASP A 127 4.54 3.69 -18.62
N LYS A 128 4.61 3.28 -17.36
CA LYS A 128 3.69 2.32 -16.72
C LYS A 128 3.70 0.92 -17.35
N GLN A 129 4.80 0.57 -18.02
CA GLN A 129 4.99 -0.77 -18.57
C GLN A 129 5.33 -1.75 -17.45
N ILE A 130 4.60 -2.84 -17.38
CA ILE A 130 4.80 -3.87 -16.37
C ILE A 130 5.48 -5.06 -17.02
N THR A 131 6.66 -5.42 -16.51
CA THR A 131 7.44 -6.52 -17.07
C THR A 131 6.94 -7.87 -16.59
N VAL A 132 7.16 -8.90 -17.42
CA VAL A 132 6.95 -10.29 -17.05
C VAL A 132 8.03 -10.68 -16.03
N LEU A 133 7.67 -11.44 -15.01
CA LEU A 133 8.61 -11.94 -14.01
C LEU A 133 8.76 -13.45 -14.12
N LYS A 134 9.93 -13.95 -13.75
CA LYS A 134 10.16 -15.38 -13.68
C LYS A 134 9.49 -15.93 -12.43
N CYS A 135 8.73 -17.02 -12.63
CA CYS A 135 8.20 -17.80 -11.53
C CYS A 135 9.35 -18.53 -10.84
N GLU A 136 9.18 -18.89 -9.55
CA GLU A 136 10.19 -19.67 -8.82
C GLU A 136 10.47 -21.03 -9.47
N LYS A 137 9.49 -21.61 -10.16
CA LYS A 137 9.68 -22.86 -10.88
C LYS A 137 10.36 -22.60 -12.21
N THR A 138 11.29 -23.48 -12.58
CA THR A 138 12.03 -23.38 -13.82
C THR A 138 11.09 -23.42 -15.03
N GLY A 139 11.29 -22.50 -15.97
CA GLY A 139 10.54 -22.44 -17.21
C GLY A 139 9.20 -21.75 -17.16
N CYS A 140 8.76 -21.32 -15.99
CA CYS A 140 7.53 -20.56 -15.83
C CYS A 140 7.77 -19.07 -15.92
N GLN A 141 6.80 -18.34 -16.48
CA GLN A 141 6.80 -16.87 -16.47
C GLN A 141 5.46 -16.38 -15.92
N ALA A 142 5.53 -15.45 -14.99
CA ALA A 142 4.35 -14.85 -14.40
C ALA A 142 4.07 -13.50 -15.05
N THR A 143 2.79 -13.23 -15.31
CA THR A 143 2.35 -11.97 -15.89
C THR A 143 1.50 -11.19 -14.89
N PHE A 144 1.42 -9.88 -15.10
CA PHE A 144 0.57 -9.01 -14.30
C PHE A 144 -0.89 -9.49 -14.40
N ASP A 145 -1.52 -9.71 -13.24
CA ASP A 145 -2.85 -10.32 -13.14
C ASP A 145 -3.84 -9.36 -12.53
N ASP A 146 -4.12 -8.26 -13.23
CA ASP A 146 -5.17 -7.32 -12.82
C ASP A 146 -5.64 -6.51 -14.03
N GLU A 147 -6.67 -5.72 -13.81
CA GLU A 147 -7.26 -4.88 -14.85
C GLU A 147 -6.28 -3.79 -15.30
N PRO A 148 -6.34 -3.35 -16.57
CA PRO A 148 -5.46 -2.30 -17.06
C PRO A 148 -5.53 -0.99 -16.27
N ASP A 149 -6.66 -0.70 -15.64
CA ASP A 149 -6.86 0.53 -14.87
C ASP A 149 -6.33 0.44 -13.43
N TYR A 150 -5.62 -0.66 -13.08
CA TYR A 150 -4.99 -0.80 -11.77
C TYR A 150 -4.05 0.38 -11.44
N LEU A 151 -3.44 0.96 -12.45
CA LEU A 151 -2.52 2.09 -12.31
C LEU A 151 -3.17 3.45 -12.58
N TYR A 152 -4.49 3.52 -12.57
CA TYR A 152 -5.23 4.74 -12.91
C TYR A 152 -4.83 5.95 -12.05
N PHE A 153 -4.52 5.72 -10.78
CA PHE A 153 -4.15 6.81 -9.86
C PHE A 153 -2.86 7.54 -10.27
N LEU A 154 -2.09 6.99 -11.20
CA LEU A 154 -0.86 7.61 -11.72
C LEU A 154 -1.14 8.59 -12.89
N ASN A 155 -2.36 8.68 -13.34
CA ASN A 155 -2.74 9.58 -14.43
C ASN A 155 -2.98 11.00 -13.96
#